data_bcf817dc0528758eefb34911e1f56283
#
_entry.id   bcf817dc0528758eefb34911e1f56283
#
_cell.length_a   1.000
_cell.length_b   1.000
_cell.length_c   1.000
_cell.angle_alpha   90.00
_cell.angle_beta   90.00
_cell.angle_gamma   90.00
#
_symmetry.space_group_name_H-M   'P 1'
#
loop_
_entity.id
_entity.type
_entity.pdbx_description
1 polymer ?
#
loop_
_entity_poly.entity_id
_entity_poly.type
_entity_poly.pdbx_seq_one_letter_code
_entity_poly.pdbx_strand_id
1 'polypeptide(L)'
;FSDIDRLSAQLLDNPQAAFELKNRYDYIFVDEYQDNNKLQEHILSRLSKEDNIFYVGDVKQSIYRFRNADPSIFIKRERAFKAGGGENIYLNNNFRSCGGILDFVNYIFERIMKRETLGLEYDQNAALHPLENSWQTLLGTEKCECSLEACLHPAIPAEMLLLDYDEQARPDELGEYKKQKLEALAVARRVKELLNEPIYDPVIKCCRLPQLRDIVILARSANELSGIYQEVFKSEGIPLYTEPQAGLLSSHEAGVVISLL
;
A
#
# COMPACT_ATOMS: atom_id res chain seq x y z
N PHE A 1 -0.24 20.37 11.32
CA PHE A 1 -1.49 19.91 10.68
C PHE A 1 -2.63 19.79 11.69
N SER A 2 -2.45 19.14 12.85
CA SER A 2 -3.51 18.97 13.86
C SER A 2 -4.12 20.27 14.38
N ASP A 3 -3.35 21.37 14.45
CA ASP A 3 -3.87 22.68 14.86
C ASP A 3 -4.75 23.31 13.79
N ILE A 4 -4.43 23.12 12.52
CA ILE A 4 -5.27 23.59 11.40
C ILE A 4 -6.62 22.86 11.43
N ASP A 5 -6.62 21.56 11.57
CA ASP A 5 -7.85 20.75 11.65
C ASP A 5 -8.71 21.18 12.85
N ARG A 6 -8.08 21.42 14.02
CA ARG A 6 -8.76 21.88 15.23
C ARG A 6 -9.38 23.26 15.05
N LEU A 7 -8.63 24.21 14.49
CA LEU A 7 -9.12 25.55 14.23
C LEU A 7 -10.24 25.56 13.19
N SER A 8 -10.14 24.73 12.16
CA SER A 8 -11.16 24.55 11.14
C SER A 8 -12.46 24.01 11.75
N ALA A 9 -12.38 23.00 12.63
CA ALA A 9 -13.53 22.48 13.33
C ALA A 9 -14.20 23.56 14.21
N GLN A 10 -13.41 24.32 14.98
CA GLN A 10 -13.92 25.43 15.80
C GLN A 10 -14.59 26.52 14.96
N LEU A 11 -14.03 26.86 13.80
CA LEU A 11 -14.65 27.81 12.88
C LEU A 11 -16.02 27.29 12.39
N LEU A 12 -16.10 26.02 12.06
CA LEU A 12 -17.33 25.38 11.55
C LEU A 12 -18.37 25.11 12.65
N ASP A 13 -18.01 25.22 13.91
CA ASP A 13 -18.99 25.24 15.02
C ASP A 13 -19.77 26.56 15.07
N ASN A 14 -19.28 27.61 14.39
CA ASN A 14 -20.05 28.83 14.16
C ASN A 14 -21.10 28.57 13.06
N PRO A 15 -22.43 28.71 13.36
CA PRO A 15 -23.48 28.36 12.40
C PRO A 15 -23.43 29.19 11.11
N GLN A 16 -23.04 30.46 11.18
CA GLN A 16 -22.96 31.34 10.02
C GLN A 16 -21.81 30.92 9.10
N ALA A 17 -20.62 30.69 9.67
CA ALA A 17 -19.47 30.22 8.89
C ALA A 17 -19.75 28.85 8.24
N ALA A 18 -20.36 27.92 8.99
CA ALA A 18 -20.76 26.61 8.45
C ALA A 18 -21.76 26.78 7.31
N PHE A 19 -22.78 27.65 7.44
CA PHE A 19 -23.77 27.88 6.40
C PHE A 19 -23.14 28.46 5.12
N GLU A 20 -22.27 29.45 5.24
CA GLU A 20 -21.58 30.05 4.10
C GLU A 20 -20.69 29.06 3.38
N LEU A 21 -19.88 28.27 4.12
CA LEU A 21 -18.98 27.29 3.54
C LEU A 21 -19.72 26.10 2.94
N LYS A 22 -20.79 25.62 3.59
CA LYS A 22 -21.65 24.56 3.08
C LYS A 22 -22.28 24.89 1.73
N ASN A 23 -22.62 26.15 1.50
CA ASN A 23 -23.21 26.63 0.25
C ASN A 23 -22.18 26.99 -0.83
N ARG A 24 -20.89 27.01 -0.49
CA ARG A 24 -19.81 27.37 -1.41
C ARG A 24 -19.50 26.24 -2.40
N TYR A 25 -19.71 24.98 -1.99
CA TYR A 25 -19.34 23.83 -2.78
C TYR A 25 -20.58 23.11 -3.34
N ASP A 26 -20.58 22.88 -4.64
CA ASP A 26 -21.61 22.06 -5.30
C ASP A 26 -21.37 20.57 -5.04
N TYR A 27 -20.11 20.13 -5.08
CA TYR A 27 -19.70 18.76 -4.80
C TYR A 27 -18.46 18.72 -3.95
N ILE A 28 -18.37 17.71 -3.07
CA ILE A 28 -17.23 17.39 -2.23
C ILE A 28 -16.80 15.96 -2.51
N PHE A 29 -15.54 15.76 -2.90
CA PHE A 29 -14.96 14.45 -3.12
C PHE A 29 -13.92 14.19 -2.04
N VAL A 30 -14.05 13.06 -1.36
CA VAL A 30 -13.12 12.64 -0.29
C VAL A 30 -12.47 11.35 -0.73
N ASP A 31 -11.16 11.40 -0.97
CA ASP A 31 -10.35 10.24 -1.31
C ASP A 31 -9.69 9.66 -0.05
N GLU A 32 -9.30 8.38 -0.11
CA GLU A 32 -8.68 7.63 1.00
C GLU A 32 -9.47 7.76 2.31
N TYR A 33 -10.80 7.69 2.22
CA TYR A 33 -11.70 7.99 3.34
C TYR A 33 -11.49 7.06 4.55
N GLN A 34 -10.92 5.86 4.38
CA GLN A 34 -10.57 4.95 5.46
C GLN A 34 -9.51 5.51 6.42
N ASP A 35 -8.75 6.53 5.99
CA ASP A 35 -7.68 7.14 6.78
C ASP A 35 -8.13 8.41 7.53
N ASN A 36 -9.41 8.75 7.44
CA ASN A 36 -9.97 9.89 8.16
C ASN A 36 -10.06 9.63 9.68
N ASN A 37 -9.88 10.70 10.43
CA ASN A 37 -10.11 10.72 11.87
C ASN A 37 -11.46 11.41 12.22
N LYS A 38 -11.85 11.34 13.48
CA LYS A 38 -13.12 11.92 13.97
C LYS A 38 -13.23 13.42 13.78
N LEU A 39 -12.10 14.15 13.83
CA LEU A 39 -12.09 15.59 13.67
C LEU A 39 -12.32 15.97 12.20
N GLN A 40 -11.68 15.27 11.29
CA GLN A 40 -11.89 15.42 9.84
C GLN A 40 -13.33 15.05 9.44
N GLU A 41 -13.88 13.98 10.02
CA GLU A 41 -15.27 13.61 9.82
C GLU A 41 -16.23 14.71 10.31
N HIS A 42 -15.95 15.32 11.47
CA HIS A 42 -16.73 16.45 11.95
C HIS A 42 -16.70 17.62 10.96
N ILE A 43 -15.52 17.99 10.46
CA ILE A 43 -15.35 19.06 9.46
C ILE A 43 -16.17 18.73 8.19
N LEU A 44 -16.02 17.52 7.65
CA LEU A 44 -16.73 17.09 6.45
C LEU A 44 -18.26 17.15 6.65
N SER A 45 -18.75 16.70 7.80
CA SER A 45 -20.20 16.75 8.11
C SER A 45 -20.77 18.15 8.20
N ARG A 46 -19.95 19.13 8.59
CA ARG A 46 -20.34 20.54 8.62
C ARG A 46 -20.31 21.22 7.25
N LEU A 47 -19.41 20.76 6.37
CA LEU A 47 -19.25 21.32 5.03
C LEU A 47 -20.22 20.69 4.00
N SER A 48 -20.65 19.45 4.21
CA SER A 48 -21.48 18.73 3.25
C SER A 48 -22.98 19.03 3.40
N LYS A 49 -23.68 18.95 2.29
CA LYS A 49 -25.15 18.83 2.18
C LYS A 49 -25.52 17.34 2.23
N GLU A 50 -26.80 17.02 2.16
CA GLU A 50 -27.26 15.62 2.20
C GLU A 50 -26.83 14.81 0.98
N ASP A 51 -26.66 15.47 -0.18
CA ASP A 51 -26.52 14.86 -1.49
C ASP A 51 -25.29 15.33 -2.30
N ASN A 52 -24.37 16.07 -1.68
CA ASN A 52 -23.25 16.67 -2.43
C ASN A 52 -21.87 16.10 -2.09
N ILE A 53 -21.79 15.02 -1.34
CA ILE A 53 -20.50 14.44 -0.91
C ILE A 53 -20.34 13.01 -1.43
N PHE A 54 -19.16 12.73 -1.97
CA PHE A 54 -18.77 11.46 -2.51
C PHE A 54 -17.50 10.97 -1.80
N TYR A 55 -17.56 9.78 -1.22
CA TYR A 55 -16.45 9.18 -0.49
C TYR A 55 -15.86 8.04 -1.30
N VAL A 56 -14.54 8.01 -1.41
CA VAL A 56 -13.79 6.93 -2.03
C VAL A 56 -12.80 6.37 -1.01
N GLY A 57 -12.66 5.08 -0.95
CA GLY A 57 -11.70 4.44 -0.06
C GLY A 57 -11.82 2.93 -0.04
N ASP A 58 -10.90 2.32 0.66
CA ASP A 58 -10.86 0.88 0.87
C ASP A 58 -10.46 0.58 2.32
N VAL A 59 -11.41 0.12 3.11
CA VAL A 59 -11.19 -0.20 4.53
C VAL A 59 -10.03 -1.19 4.74
N LYS A 60 -9.78 -2.08 3.79
CA LYS A 60 -8.66 -3.04 3.83
C LYS A 60 -7.29 -2.36 3.80
N GLN A 61 -7.23 -1.14 3.26
CA GLN A 61 -6.01 -0.34 3.13
C GLN A 61 -5.80 0.63 4.30
N SER A 62 -6.64 0.62 5.33
CA SER A 62 -6.47 1.48 6.51
C SER A 62 -5.26 1.03 7.33
N ILE A 63 -4.14 1.74 7.18
CA ILE A 63 -2.87 1.47 7.87
C ILE A 63 -2.39 2.64 8.74
N TYR A 64 -3.13 3.76 8.79
CA TYR A 64 -2.72 4.99 9.47
C TYR A 64 -3.33 5.16 10.87
N ARG A 65 -3.66 4.07 11.57
CA ARG A 65 -4.18 4.13 12.94
C ARG A 65 -3.26 4.89 13.90
N PHE A 66 -1.95 4.81 13.70
CA PHE A 66 -0.95 5.58 14.46
C PHE A 66 -1.01 7.09 14.21
N ARG A 67 -1.74 7.53 13.19
CA ARG A 67 -2.09 8.94 12.90
C ARG A 67 -3.53 9.28 13.29
N ASN A 68 -4.14 8.50 14.18
CA ASN A 68 -5.52 8.62 14.63
C ASN A 68 -6.59 8.34 13.55
N ALA A 69 -6.25 7.69 12.43
CA ALA A 69 -7.24 7.20 11.50
C ALA A 69 -8.19 6.21 12.20
N ASP A 70 -9.48 6.34 11.93
CA ASP A 70 -10.52 5.51 12.52
C ASP A 70 -11.38 4.85 11.42
N PRO A 71 -11.00 3.65 10.95
CA PRO A 71 -11.74 2.96 9.90
C PRO A 71 -13.19 2.65 10.26
N SER A 72 -13.55 2.71 11.56
CA SER A 72 -14.95 2.55 11.98
C SER A 72 -15.88 3.63 11.43
N ILE A 73 -15.33 4.78 11.07
CA ILE A 73 -16.07 5.88 10.44
C ILE A 73 -16.58 5.42 9.07
N PHE A 74 -15.69 4.88 8.25
CA PHE A 74 -16.04 4.35 6.93
C PHE A 74 -17.09 3.23 7.03
N ILE A 75 -16.89 2.27 7.91
CA ILE A 75 -17.81 1.14 8.13
C ILE A 75 -19.21 1.64 8.53
N LYS A 76 -19.28 2.61 9.43
CA LYS A 76 -20.56 3.21 9.84
C LYS A 76 -21.25 3.92 8.69
N ARG A 77 -20.49 4.64 7.85
CA ARG A 77 -21.02 5.33 6.69
C ARG A 77 -21.57 4.35 5.66
N GLU A 78 -20.82 3.31 5.32
CA GLU A 78 -21.26 2.24 4.44
C GLU A 78 -22.57 1.61 4.91
N ARG A 79 -22.67 1.31 6.21
CA ARG A 79 -23.89 0.76 6.81
C ARG A 79 -25.08 1.73 6.73
N ALA A 80 -24.84 3.01 6.98
CA ALA A 80 -25.87 4.04 6.87
C ALA A 80 -26.37 4.16 5.44
N PHE A 81 -25.50 4.08 4.45
CA PHE A 81 -25.88 4.11 3.03
C PHE A 81 -26.67 2.86 2.62
N LYS A 82 -26.27 1.68 3.08
CA LYS A 82 -27.06 0.44 2.91
C LYS A 82 -28.46 0.52 3.53
N ALA A 83 -28.62 1.30 4.58
CA ALA A 83 -29.91 1.54 5.23
C ALA A 83 -30.78 2.61 4.57
N GLY A 84 -30.38 3.14 3.41
CA GLY A 84 -31.14 4.13 2.64
C GLY A 84 -30.63 5.57 2.77
N GLY A 85 -29.47 5.80 3.41
CA GLY A 85 -28.85 7.12 3.54
C GLY A 85 -28.01 7.53 2.34
N GLY A 86 -27.93 6.71 1.29
CA GLY A 86 -27.13 6.97 0.11
C GLY A 86 -26.95 5.74 -0.77
N GLU A 87 -25.98 5.76 -1.68
CA GLU A 87 -25.67 4.66 -2.60
C GLU A 87 -24.23 4.15 -2.32
N ASN A 88 -24.09 2.83 -2.29
CA ASN A 88 -22.78 2.17 -2.22
C ASN A 88 -22.43 1.56 -3.57
N ILE A 89 -21.29 1.94 -4.11
CA ILE A 89 -20.73 1.39 -5.35
C ILE A 89 -19.47 0.62 -5.00
N TYR A 90 -19.43 -0.68 -5.36
CA TYR A 90 -18.27 -1.54 -5.11
C TYR A 90 -17.43 -1.68 -6.37
N LEU A 91 -16.15 -1.29 -6.28
CA LEU A 91 -15.17 -1.40 -7.35
C LEU A 91 -14.20 -2.54 -7.03
N ASN A 92 -14.63 -3.77 -7.21
CA ASN A 92 -13.86 -4.98 -6.89
C ASN A 92 -13.04 -5.53 -8.06
N ASN A 93 -13.18 -4.99 -9.26
CA ASN A 93 -12.31 -5.30 -10.39
C ASN A 93 -10.96 -4.58 -10.25
N ASN A 94 -9.88 -5.35 -10.26
CA ASN A 94 -8.51 -4.83 -10.20
C ASN A 94 -7.86 -4.89 -11.59
N PHE A 95 -7.38 -3.76 -12.08
CA PHE A 95 -6.75 -3.64 -13.40
C PHE A 95 -5.22 -3.58 -13.34
N ARG A 96 -4.64 -3.60 -12.14
CA ARG A 96 -3.21 -3.39 -11.90
C ARG A 96 -2.43 -4.69 -11.76
N SER A 97 -2.98 -5.64 -11.00
CA SER A 97 -2.26 -6.84 -10.57
C SER A 97 -2.69 -8.07 -11.37
N CYS A 98 -1.79 -9.04 -11.55
CA CYS A 98 -2.14 -10.32 -12.16
C CYS A 98 -3.01 -11.18 -11.23
N GLY A 99 -3.73 -12.14 -11.80
CA GLY A 99 -4.68 -12.99 -11.07
C GLY A 99 -4.05 -13.72 -9.89
N GLY A 100 -2.86 -14.30 -10.06
CA GLY A 100 -2.18 -15.03 -9.00
C GLY A 100 -1.84 -14.18 -7.77
N ILE A 101 -1.53 -12.88 -7.96
CA ILE A 101 -1.34 -11.93 -6.83
C ILE A 101 -2.67 -11.64 -6.15
N LEU A 102 -3.74 -11.43 -6.91
CA LEU A 102 -5.06 -11.17 -6.36
C LEU A 102 -5.60 -12.38 -5.59
N ASP A 103 -5.41 -13.59 -6.10
CA ASP A 103 -5.78 -14.83 -5.43
C ASP A 103 -5.04 -14.98 -4.09
N PHE A 104 -3.74 -14.69 -4.06
CA PHE A 104 -2.97 -14.71 -2.84
C PHE A 104 -3.44 -13.65 -1.83
N VAL A 105 -3.70 -12.44 -2.28
CA VAL A 105 -4.25 -11.35 -1.44
C VAL A 105 -5.60 -11.78 -0.86
N ASN A 106 -6.52 -12.25 -1.69
CA ASN A 106 -7.83 -12.74 -1.26
C ASN A 106 -7.69 -13.87 -0.24
N TYR A 107 -6.81 -14.85 -0.50
CA TYR A 107 -6.53 -15.97 0.40
C TYR A 107 -6.09 -15.52 1.81
N ILE A 108 -5.22 -14.51 1.88
CA ILE A 108 -4.76 -13.98 3.18
C ILE A 108 -5.88 -13.19 3.87
N PHE A 109 -6.52 -12.26 3.15
CA PHE A 109 -7.53 -11.39 3.75
C PHE A 109 -8.76 -12.16 4.22
N GLU A 110 -9.20 -13.19 3.52
CA GLU A 110 -10.28 -14.08 3.94
C GLU A 110 -10.01 -14.75 5.31
N ARG A 111 -8.73 -14.97 5.65
CA ARG A 111 -8.33 -15.59 6.91
C ARG A 111 -8.15 -14.62 8.06
N ILE A 112 -7.68 -13.41 7.77
CA ILE A 112 -7.36 -12.42 8.80
C ILE A 112 -8.48 -11.40 9.03
N MET A 113 -9.28 -11.10 8.01
CA MET A 113 -10.40 -10.16 8.11
C MET A 113 -11.67 -10.89 8.52
N LYS A 114 -11.85 -11.02 9.83
CA LYS A 114 -13.05 -11.61 10.42
C LYS A 114 -13.84 -10.56 11.17
N ARG A 115 -15.16 -10.66 11.13
CA ARG A 115 -16.08 -9.75 11.82
C ARG A 115 -15.79 -9.61 13.30
N GLU A 116 -15.34 -10.70 13.94
CA GLU A 116 -15.02 -10.76 15.36
C GLU A 116 -13.78 -9.95 15.73
N THR A 117 -12.81 -9.86 14.84
CA THR A 117 -11.51 -9.21 15.09
C THR A 117 -11.47 -7.76 14.58
N LEU A 118 -12.06 -7.50 13.41
CA LEU A 118 -11.93 -6.20 12.73
C LEU A 118 -13.30 -5.51 12.51
N GLY A 119 -14.42 -6.15 12.88
CA GLY A 119 -15.75 -5.64 12.60
C GLY A 119 -16.15 -5.67 11.13
N LEU A 120 -15.31 -6.27 10.28
CA LEU A 120 -15.45 -6.41 8.84
C LEU A 120 -15.53 -7.89 8.47
N GLU A 121 -16.31 -8.20 7.46
CA GLU A 121 -16.35 -9.51 6.82
C GLU A 121 -15.77 -9.39 5.42
N TYR A 122 -14.84 -10.29 5.10
CA TYR A 122 -14.28 -10.36 3.76
C TYR A 122 -15.22 -11.18 2.89
N ASP A 123 -16.16 -10.47 2.24
CA ASP A 123 -17.18 -11.06 1.36
C ASP A 123 -16.80 -10.89 -0.12
N GLN A 124 -17.69 -11.29 -1.00
CA GLN A 124 -17.50 -11.16 -2.46
C GLN A 124 -17.36 -9.71 -2.93
N ASN A 125 -17.92 -8.74 -2.19
CA ASN A 125 -17.77 -7.32 -2.51
C ASN A 125 -16.41 -6.76 -2.06
N ALA A 126 -15.79 -7.40 -1.07
CA ALA A 126 -14.47 -7.04 -0.58
C ALA A 126 -13.35 -7.73 -1.38
N ALA A 127 -13.62 -8.89 -1.99
CA ALA A 127 -12.65 -9.64 -2.77
C ALA A 127 -12.26 -8.88 -4.05
N LEU A 128 -10.98 -8.96 -4.42
CA LEU A 128 -10.45 -8.37 -5.64
C LEU A 128 -10.48 -9.38 -6.79
N HIS A 129 -10.99 -8.95 -7.93
CA HIS A 129 -11.09 -9.80 -9.11
C HIS A 129 -10.25 -9.23 -10.26
N PRO A 130 -9.51 -10.08 -10.98
CA PRO A 130 -8.89 -9.67 -12.23
C PRO A 130 -9.98 -9.43 -13.29
N LEU A 131 -9.70 -8.60 -14.28
CA LEU A 131 -10.61 -8.44 -15.40
C LEU A 131 -10.64 -9.73 -16.23
N GLU A 132 -11.84 -10.29 -16.41
CA GLU A 132 -12.03 -11.50 -17.22
C GLU A 132 -11.51 -11.30 -18.65
N ASN A 133 -10.92 -12.36 -19.23
CA ASN A 133 -10.35 -12.35 -20.59
C ASN A 133 -9.30 -11.26 -20.84
N SER A 134 -8.63 -10.81 -19.82
CA SER A 134 -7.51 -9.86 -19.89
C SER A 134 -6.16 -10.57 -19.76
N TRP A 135 -5.08 -9.82 -19.95
CA TRP A 135 -3.72 -10.33 -19.69
C TRP A 135 -3.56 -10.92 -18.27
N GLN A 136 -4.36 -10.45 -17.30
CA GLN A 136 -4.31 -10.89 -15.92
C GLN A 136 -4.74 -12.36 -15.72
N THR A 137 -5.68 -12.83 -16.55
CA THR A 137 -6.22 -14.19 -16.48
C THR A 137 -5.60 -15.12 -17.50
N LEU A 138 -5.01 -14.57 -18.58
CA LEU A 138 -4.40 -15.35 -19.66
C LEU A 138 -2.96 -15.78 -19.34
N LEU A 139 -2.36 -15.24 -18.27
CA LEU A 139 -1.03 -15.65 -17.83
C LEU A 139 -0.96 -17.17 -17.56
N GLY A 140 0.00 -17.83 -18.17
CA GLY A 140 0.18 -19.27 -18.07
C GLY A 140 -0.66 -20.13 -19.02
N THR A 141 -1.59 -19.56 -19.80
CA THR A 141 -2.52 -20.31 -20.65
C THR A 141 -2.22 -20.22 -22.14
N GLU A 142 -1.61 -19.13 -22.62
CA GLU A 142 -1.33 -18.92 -24.04
C GLU A 142 0.15 -18.62 -24.30
N LYS A 143 0.62 -19.00 -25.50
CA LYS A 143 1.97 -18.64 -25.96
C LYS A 143 1.97 -17.19 -26.39
N CYS A 144 2.93 -16.44 -25.92
CA CYS A 144 3.21 -15.09 -26.41
C CYS A 144 3.75 -15.16 -27.85
N GLU A 145 3.32 -14.28 -28.73
CA GLU A 145 3.88 -14.13 -30.09
C GLU A 145 5.26 -13.43 -30.10
N CYS A 146 5.92 -13.37 -28.95
CA CYS A 146 7.23 -12.73 -28.83
C CYS A 146 8.37 -13.66 -29.26
N SER A 147 9.52 -13.09 -29.62
CA SER A 147 10.70 -13.79 -30.11
C SER A 147 11.48 -14.63 -29.06
N LEU A 148 11.02 -14.66 -27.83
CA LEU A 148 11.59 -15.50 -26.78
C LEU A 148 11.01 -16.90 -26.88
N GLU A 149 11.83 -17.86 -27.32
CA GLU A 149 11.45 -19.25 -27.65
C GLU A 149 10.73 -20.06 -26.55
N ALA A 150 10.59 -19.55 -25.36
CA ALA A 150 9.99 -20.21 -24.23
C ALA A 150 8.90 -19.39 -23.50
N CYS A 151 8.36 -18.36 -24.15
CA CYS A 151 7.38 -17.50 -23.48
C CYS A 151 5.99 -18.14 -23.50
N LEU A 152 5.74 -19.01 -22.55
CA LEU A 152 4.43 -19.11 -21.93
C LEU A 152 4.23 -17.83 -21.15
N HIS A 153 3.08 -17.17 -21.23
CA HIS A 153 2.77 -16.08 -20.32
C HIS A 153 3.02 -16.57 -18.89
N PRO A 154 4.11 -16.15 -18.21
CA PRO A 154 4.44 -16.74 -16.93
C PRO A 154 3.31 -16.41 -15.95
N ALA A 155 2.70 -17.44 -15.39
CA ALA A 155 1.91 -17.26 -14.19
C ALA A 155 2.87 -16.70 -13.14
N ILE A 156 2.65 -15.48 -12.65
CA ILE A 156 3.46 -14.90 -11.59
C ILE A 156 2.83 -15.35 -10.28
N PRO A 157 3.36 -16.41 -9.63
CA PRO A 157 2.88 -16.84 -8.33
C PRO A 157 3.32 -15.83 -7.28
N ALA A 158 2.52 -15.69 -6.23
CA ALA A 158 3.02 -15.07 -5.00
C ALA A 158 3.99 -16.05 -4.33
N GLU A 159 5.15 -15.57 -3.93
CA GLU A 159 6.19 -16.38 -3.31
C GLU A 159 6.36 -15.98 -1.84
N MET A 160 6.69 -16.96 -1.01
CA MET A 160 7.05 -16.74 0.39
C MET A 160 8.47 -17.27 0.60
N LEU A 161 9.39 -16.38 0.96
CA LEU A 161 10.75 -16.76 1.36
C LEU A 161 10.79 -16.94 2.88
N LEU A 162 11.04 -18.16 3.32
CA LEU A 162 11.24 -18.49 4.73
C LEU A 162 12.74 -18.65 5.01
N LEU A 163 13.26 -17.85 5.91
CA LEU A 163 14.62 -17.96 6.40
C LEU A 163 14.57 -18.70 7.74
N ASP A 164 15.06 -19.95 7.75
CA ASP A 164 15.22 -20.72 8.98
C ASP A 164 16.58 -20.39 9.58
N TYR A 165 16.53 -19.81 10.78
CA TYR A 165 17.74 -19.56 11.56
C TYR A 165 17.96 -20.77 12.45
N ASP A 166 19.06 -21.48 12.26
CA ASP A 166 19.42 -22.66 13.06
C ASP A 166 19.34 -22.31 14.57
N GLU A 167 18.41 -22.97 15.28
CA GLU A 167 18.19 -22.78 16.71
C GLU A 167 19.44 -23.11 17.57
N GLN A 168 20.44 -23.80 17.02
CA GLN A 168 21.70 -24.08 17.69
C GLN A 168 22.63 -22.86 17.74
N ALA A 169 22.47 -21.89 16.86
CA ALA A 169 23.07 -20.57 17.03
C ALA A 169 22.22 -19.81 18.06
N ARG A 170 22.72 -19.67 19.29
CA ARG A 170 22.00 -18.97 20.36
C ARG A 170 21.42 -17.66 19.83
N PRO A 171 20.12 -17.40 20.05
CA PRO A 171 19.45 -16.19 19.54
C PRO A 171 20.16 -14.88 19.94
N ASP A 172 20.86 -14.91 21.08
CA ASP A 172 21.63 -13.78 21.62
C ASP A 172 22.94 -13.52 20.88
N GLU A 173 23.46 -14.48 20.11
CA GLU A 173 24.71 -14.34 19.34
C GLU A 173 24.46 -13.88 17.90
N LEU A 174 23.29 -14.16 17.35
CA LEU A 174 22.80 -13.57 16.10
C LEU A 174 22.07 -12.27 16.44
N GLY A 175 22.79 -11.17 16.64
CA GLY A 175 22.16 -9.87 16.83
C GLY A 175 21.24 -9.52 15.67
N GLU A 176 20.23 -8.67 15.90
CA GLU A 176 19.22 -8.23 14.92
C GLU A 176 19.87 -7.79 13.59
N TYR A 177 21.02 -7.14 13.64
CA TYR A 177 21.80 -6.75 12.47
C TYR A 177 22.20 -7.94 11.57
N LYS A 178 22.57 -9.09 12.16
CA LYS A 178 22.93 -10.29 11.36
C LYS A 178 21.72 -10.89 10.67
N LYS A 179 20.56 -10.92 11.33
CA LYS A 179 19.31 -11.40 10.74
C LYS A 179 18.89 -10.54 9.55
N GLN A 180 18.87 -9.23 9.73
CA GLN A 180 18.55 -8.27 8.67
C GLN A 180 19.52 -8.37 7.48
N LYS A 181 20.81 -8.64 7.74
CA LYS A 181 21.79 -8.86 6.68
C LYS A 181 21.54 -10.14 5.90
N LEU A 182 21.14 -11.22 6.56
CA LEU A 182 20.77 -12.48 5.91
C LEU A 182 19.49 -12.34 5.08
N GLU A 183 18.50 -11.61 5.59
CA GLU A 183 17.30 -11.26 4.84
C GLU A 183 17.64 -10.46 3.59
N ALA A 184 18.43 -9.41 3.72
CA ALA A 184 18.87 -8.59 2.60
C ALA A 184 19.63 -9.40 1.54
N LEU A 185 20.46 -10.36 1.98
CA LEU A 185 21.19 -11.26 1.08
C LEU A 185 20.26 -12.21 0.34
N ALA A 186 19.26 -12.79 1.02
CA ALA A 186 18.26 -13.64 0.39
C ALA A 186 17.44 -12.86 -0.65
N VAL A 187 17.03 -11.65 -0.33
CA VAL A 187 16.32 -10.75 -1.26
C VAL A 187 17.20 -10.40 -2.46
N ALA A 188 18.49 -10.05 -2.23
CA ALA A 188 19.42 -9.73 -3.31
C ALA A 188 19.62 -10.91 -4.27
N ARG A 189 19.71 -12.13 -3.75
CA ARG A 189 19.81 -13.35 -4.58
C ARG A 189 18.54 -13.55 -5.39
N ARG A 190 17.36 -13.41 -4.76
CA ARG A 190 16.09 -13.56 -5.49
C ARG A 190 15.93 -12.51 -6.58
N VAL A 191 16.35 -11.27 -6.32
CA VAL A 191 16.38 -10.21 -7.35
C VAL A 191 17.22 -10.63 -8.57
N LYS A 192 18.40 -11.21 -8.37
CA LYS A 192 19.24 -11.71 -9.47
C LYS A 192 18.57 -12.82 -10.27
N GLU A 193 17.87 -13.72 -9.60
CA GLU A 193 17.11 -14.78 -10.26
C GLU A 193 15.97 -14.19 -11.11
N LEU A 194 15.17 -13.32 -10.50
CA LEU A 194 14.05 -12.65 -11.17
C LEU A 194 14.45 -11.88 -12.43
N LEU A 195 15.64 -11.30 -12.46
CA LEU A 195 16.14 -10.60 -13.66
C LEU A 195 16.31 -11.51 -14.89
N ASN A 196 16.35 -12.84 -14.69
CA ASN A 196 16.42 -13.84 -15.75
C ASN A 196 15.06 -14.51 -16.04
N GLU A 197 14.01 -14.18 -15.30
CA GLU A 197 12.67 -14.73 -15.47
C GLU A 197 11.83 -13.76 -16.31
N PRO A 198 11.32 -14.16 -17.49
CA PRO A 198 10.51 -13.27 -18.32
C PRO A 198 9.23 -12.81 -17.61
N ILE A 199 8.86 -11.55 -17.77
CA ILE A 199 7.60 -11.00 -17.31
C ILE A 199 6.77 -10.54 -18.51
N TYR A 200 5.44 -10.60 -18.39
CA TYR A 200 4.55 -10.01 -19.36
C TYR A 200 4.43 -8.50 -19.13
N ASP A 201 4.68 -7.71 -20.17
CA ASP A 201 4.50 -6.27 -20.12
C ASP A 201 3.20 -5.90 -20.85
N PRO A 202 2.17 -5.43 -20.14
CA PRO A 202 0.86 -5.13 -20.72
C PRO A 202 0.88 -3.92 -21.66
N VAL A 203 1.89 -3.08 -21.57
CA VAL A 203 2.02 -1.88 -22.44
C VAL A 203 2.45 -2.29 -23.85
N ILE A 204 3.48 -3.12 -23.94
CA ILE A 204 3.99 -3.64 -25.22
C ILE A 204 3.30 -4.94 -25.65
N LYS A 205 2.43 -5.48 -24.79
CA LYS A 205 1.70 -6.75 -25.00
C LYS A 205 2.62 -7.93 -25.37
N CYS A 206 3.79 -7.97 -24.75
CA CYS A 206 4.82 -8.98 -25.01
C CYS A 206 5.60 -9.27 -23.74
N CYS A 207 6.21 -10.48 -23.69
CA CYS A 207 7.14 -10.82 -22.63
C CYS A 207 8.50 -10.16 -22.84
N ARG A 208 9.10 -9.71 -21.76
CA ARG A 208 10.47 -9.20 -21.71
C ARG A 208 11.17 -9.63 -20.43
N LEU A 209 12.48 -9.53 -20.40
CA LEU A 209 13.21 -9.64 -19.15
C LEU A 209 12.96 -8.42 -18.27
N PRO A 210 12.81 -8.60 -16.96
CA PRO A 210 12.67 -7.50 -16.03
C PRO A 210 13.95 -6.64 -15.99
N GLN A 211 13.77 -5.39 -15.65
CA GLN A 211 14.84 -4.46 -15.32
C GLN A 211 14.78 -4.14 -13.82
N LEU A 212 15.87 -3.68 -13.23
CA LEU A 212 15.89 -3.33 -11.81
C LEU A 212 14.79 -2.33 -11.41
N ARG A 213 14.41 -1.43 -12.32
CA ARG A 213 13.31 -0.47 -12.10
C ARG A 213 11.92 -1.12 -12.01
N ASP A 214 11.77 -2.38 -12.42
CA ASP A 214 10.51 -3.12 -12.31
C ASP A 214 10.36 -3.79 -10.94
N ILE A 215 11.39 -3.74 -10.10
CA ILE A 215 11.44 -4.40 -8.80
C ILE A 215 11.45 -3.35 -7.68
N VAL A 216 10.52 -3.48 -6.74
CA VAL A 216 10.42 -2.62 -5.57
C VAL A 216 10.47 -3.45 -4.30
N ILE A 217 11.25 -3.00 -3.33
CA ILE A 217 11.32 -3.59 -1.99
C ILE A 217 10.53 -2.71 -1.04
N LEU A 218 9.50 -3.27 -0.42
CA LEU A 218 8.68 -2.59 0.58
C LEU A 218 9.04 -3.14 1.97
N ALA A 219 9.33 -2.25 2.90
CA ALA A 219 9.64 -2.61 4.27
C ALA A 219 8.89 -1.71 5.25
N ARG A 220 8.55 -2.25 6.42
CA ARG A 220 7.83 -1.50 7.46
C ARG A 220 8.64 -0.30 7.99
N SER A 221 9.95 -0.48 8.16
CA SER A 221 10.90 0.54 8.62
C SER A 221 12.01 0.70 7.59
N ALA A 222 11.68 1.24 6.42
CA ALA A 222 12.64 1.41 5.33
C ALA A 222 13.88 2.20 5.77
N ASN A 223 13.73 3.16 6.67
CA ASN A 223 14.83 3.98 7.20
C ASN A 223 15.86 3.16 7.98
N GLU A 224 15.42 2.25 8.83
CA GLU A 224 16.31 1.43 9.65
C GLU A 224 17.04 0.37 8.81
N LEU A 225 16.37 -0.14 7.79
CA LEU A 225 16.89 -1.21 6.93
C LEU A 225 17.73 -0.69 5.76
N SER A 226 17.55 0.57 5.36
CA SER A 226 18.19 1.11 4.15
C SER A 226 19.71 0.97 4.13
N GLY A 227 20.39 1.24 5.25
CA GLY A 227 21.84 1.11 5.35
C GLY A 227 22.33 -0.33 5.13
N ILE A 228 21.65 -1.30 5.75
CA ILE A 228 22.00 -2.73 5.63
C ILE A 228 21.74 -3.22 4.20
N TYR A 229 20.58 -2.87 3.64
CA TYR A 229 20.26 -3.26 2.28
C TYR A 229 21.19 -2.60 1.25
N GLN A 230 21.58 -1.33 1.44
CA GLN A 230 22.58 -0.67 0.57
C GLN A 230 23.92 -1.37 0.61
N GLU A 231 24.42 -1.73 1.81
CA GLU A 231 25.69 -2.45 1.98
C GLU A 231 25.67 -3.80 1.25
N VAL A 232 24.62 -4.61 1.50
CA VAL A 232 24.47 -5.95 0.92
C VAL A 232 24.29 -5.88 -0.59
N PHE A 233 23.39 -5.04 -1.08
CA PHE A 233 23.11 -4.91 -2.52
C PHE A 233 24.34 -4.40 -3.27
N LYS A 234 25.09 -3.46 -2.67
CA LYS A 234 26.37 -3.01 -3.23
C LYS A 234 27.40 -4.14 -3.30
N SER A 235 27.51 -4.97 -2.27
CA SER A 235 28.42 -6.13 -2.27
C SER A 235 28.03 -7.19 -3.32
N GLU A 236 26.73 -7.30 -3.60
CA GLU A 236 26.18 -8.20 -4.60
C GLU A 236 26.16 -7.58 -6.02
N GLY A 237 26.64 -6.34 -6.19
CA GLY A 237 26.69 -5.65 -7.48
C GLY A 237 25.33 -5.19 -8.01
N ILE A 238 24.32 -5.04 -7.13
CA ILE A 238 22.98 -4.59 -7.49
C ILE A 238 22.82 -3.13 -7.06
N PRO A 239 22.58 -2.17 -7.98
CA PRO A 239 22.25 -0.81 -7.61
C PRO A 239 20.90 -0.75 -6.90
N LEU A 240 20.88 -0.13 -5.72
CA LEU A 240 19.66 0.09 -4.93
C LEU A 240 19.45 1.59 -4.75
N TYR A 241 18.27 2.07 -5.12
CA TYR A 241 17.82 3.42 -4.81
C TYR A 241 17.00 3.41 -3.52
N THR A 242 17.34 4.27 -2.59
CA THR A 242 16.56 4.54 -1.39
C THR A 242 16.32 6.05 -1.30
N GLU A 243 15.14 6.44 -0.81
CA GLU A 243 14.90 7.86 -0.55
C GLU A 243 15.89 8.39 0.50
N PRO A 244 16.46 9.59 0.30
CA PRO A 244 17.38 10.18 1.28
C PRO A 244 16.65 10.36 2.63
N GLN A 245 17.22 9.78 3.68
CA GLN A 245 16.58 9.75 5.01
C GLN A 245 16.59 11.09 5.74
N ALA A 246 17.51 11.96 5.39
CA ALA A 246 17.70 13.20 6.11
C ALA A 246 17.87 14.35 5.12
N GLY A 247 17.16 15.45 5.39
CA GLY A 247 17.51 16.70 4.75
C GLY A 247 18.97 17.05 5.05
N LEU A 248 19.58 17.85 4.20
CA LEU A 248 20.97 18.30 4.34
C LEU A 248 21.32 18.74 5.76
N LEU A 249 20.35 19.33 6.48
CA LEU A 249 20.52 19.86 7.84
C LEU A 249 20.62 18.79 8.95
N SER A 250 20.30 17.54 8.68
CA SER A 250 20.42 16.42 9.64
C SER A 250 21.67 15.57 9.42
N SER A 251 22.50 15.91 8.43
CA SER A 251 23.80 15.28 8.26
C SER A 251 24.75 15.69 9.39
N HIS A 252 25.70 14.81 9.74
CA HIS A 252 26.70 15.11 10.78
C HIS A 252 27.49 16.38 10.43
N GLU A 253 27.84 16.56 9.17
CA GLU A 253 28.57 17.70 8.64
C GLU A 253 27.79 19.01 8.83
N ALA A 254 26.49 18.99 8.51
CA ALA A 254 25.63 20.15 8.73
C ALA A 254 25.45 20.42 10.23
N GLY A 255 25.35 19.39 11.06
CA GLY A 255 25.29 19.51 12.52
C GLY A 255 26.53 20.19 13.10
N VAL A 256 27.74 19.85 12.62
CA VAL A 256 28.99 20.51 13.00
C VAL A 256 28.97 21.97 12.59
N VAL A 257 28.55 22.30 11.37
CA VAL A 257 28.47 23.69 10.89
C VAL A 257 27.44 24.51 11.70
N ILE A 258 26.26 23.92 11.97
CA ILE A 258 25.21 24.60 12.76
C ILE A 258 25.66 24.83 14.22
N SER A 259 26.46 23.92 14.77
CA SER A 259 26.99 24.07 16.14
C SER A 259 28.11 25.13 16.27
N LEU A 260 28.65 25.60 15.15
CA LEU A 260 29.67 26.65 15.07
C LEU A 260 29.08 28.05 14.79
N LEU A 261 27.80 28.10 14.43
CA LEU A 261 27.02 29.34 14.26
C LEU A 261 26.29 29.71 15.53
#